data_264311310ca252e095ca8a3780779347
#
_entry.id   264311310ca252e095ca8a3780779347
#
_cell.length_a   1.000
_cell.length_b   1.000
_cell.length_c   1.000
_cell.angle_alpha   90.00
_cell.angle_beta   90.00
_cell.angle_gamma   90.00
#
_symmetry.space_group_name_H-M   'P 1'
#
loop_
_entity.id
_entity.type
_entity.pdbx_description
1 polymer ?
#
loop_
_entity_poly.entity_id
_entity_poly.type
_entity_poly.pdbx_seq_one_letter_code
_entity_poly.pdbx_strand_id
1 'polypeptide(L)'
;MEALPPFRLDLTASALRRRSDNAVDMWDGRTYRRALALEGGTIELAAVQAETSATPQLTVTLTGSQLDHQTEEAARAALARLLGLELDLSAFYRHAKGDPHLRSLARRFRGLKPPRFPTLFECLVNAIACQQLTITVGIRLLNRLAEAYGTASGEGTRAFPLPAQLAGLAPEALNSLGFSRTKARSIVELAAGITAGTFDPAAVETLDDRAALAALMRLRGVGRWTAEYALLRGLGRLHVFPGDDVGARNNLARWLDRRGPLDYGGVQAAVRPWHPFAGLVYFHLLLANLAAHGMLTEEDSSV
;
A
#
# COMPACT_ATOMS: atom_id res chain seq x y z
N MET A 1 -20.64 0.12 3.55
CA MET A 1 -20.02 0.56 2.27
C MET A 1 -20.05 -0.61 1.30
N GLU A 2 -20.34 -0.35 0.04
CA GLU A 2 -20.32 -1.37 -1.01
C GLU A 2 -18.93 -1.41 -1.69
N ALA A 3 -18.56 -2.60 -2.17
CA ALA A 3 -17.38 -2.77 -3.01
C ALA A 3 -17.79 -3.35 -4.37
N LEU A 4 -17.15 -2.90 -5.46
CA LEU A 4 -17.36 -3.54 -6.77
C LEU A 4 -16.90 -5.00 -6.73
N PRO A 5 -17.76 -5.95 -7.15
CA PRO A 5 -17.40 -7.37 -7.11
C PRO A 5 -16.34 -7.73 -8.17
N PRO A 6 -15.54 -8.79 -7.95
CA PRO A 6 -15.40 -9.49 -6.69
C PRO A 6 -14.51 -8.70 -5.71
N PHE A 7 -14.77 -8.84 -4.41
CA PHE A 7 -13.96 -8.23 -3.36
C PHE A 7 -13.80 -9.21 -2.18
N ARG A 8 -12.58 -9.29 -1.65
CA ARG A 8 -12.22 -10.03 -0.43
C ARG A 8 -11.36 -9.14 0.46
N LEU A 9 -11.91 -8.79 1.62
CA LEU A 9 -11.24 -7.92 2.59
C LEU A 9 -9.96 -8.56 3.14
N ASP A 10 -9.98 -9.84 3.44
CA ASP A 10 -8.85 -10.61 3.98
C ASP A 10 -7.61 -10.54 3.06
N LEU A 11 -7.81 -10.68 1.75
CA LEU A 11 -6.72 -10.59 0.77
C LEU A 11 -6.16 -9.17 0.68
N THR A 12 -7.04 -8.18 0.64
CA THR A 12 -6.65 -6.77 0.51
C THR A 12 -5.99 -6.26 1.80
N ALA A 13 -6.55 -6.59 2.97
CA ALA A 13 -5.97 -6.27 4.27
C ALA A 13 -4.60 -6.94 4.47
N SER A 14 -4.43 -8.19 4.05
CA SER A 14 -3.14 -8.89 4.08
C SER A 14 -2.08 -8.20 3.20
N ALA A 15 -2.48 -7.71 2.01
CA ALA A 15 -1.58 -6.97 1.12
C ALA A 15 -1.22 -5.58 1.64
N LEU A 16 -2.05 -4.96 2.51
CA LEU A 16 -1.73 -3.74 3.26
C LEU A 16 -0.80 -4.05 4.42
N ARG A 17 -1.23 -4.94 5.30
CA ARG A 17 -0.54 -5.29 6.54
C ARG A 17 0.85 -5.86 6.29
N ARG A 18 1.01 -6.76 5.32
CA ARG A 18 2.26 -7.46 4.92
C ARG A 18 2.96 -8.25 6.04
N ARG A 19 2.81 -7.85 7.30
CA ARG A 19 3.41 -8.47 8.49
C ARG A 19 2.44 -8.42 9.66
N SER A 20 2.46 -9.46 10.50
CA SER A 20 1.58 -9.55 11.68
C SER A 20 1.85 -8.48 12.75
N ASP A 21 3.09 -7.97 12.79
CA ASP A 21 3.53 -6.93 13.71
C ASP A 21 3.37 -5.49 13.16
N ASN A 22 2.63 -5.27 12.04
CA ASN A 22 2.31 -3.94 11.56
C ASN A 22 1.27 -3.28 12.48
N ALA A 23 1.65 -2.17 13.10
CA ALA A 23 0.80 -1.42 14.04
C ALA A 23 -0.03 -0.32 13.37
N VAL A 24 0.22 -0.02 12.08
CA VAL A 24 -0.53 0.98 11.31
C VAL A 24 -1.72 0.32 10.58
N ASP A 25 -1.45 -0.77 9.85
CA ASP A 25 -2.49 -1.57 9.19
C ASP A 25 -2.67 -2.87 9.96
N MET A 26 -3.74 -2.98 10.73
CA MET A 26 -4.01 -4.14 11.59
C MET A 26 -5.07 -5.04 10.97
N TRP A 27 -4.86 -6.34 11.07
CA TRP A 27 -5.80 -7.37 10.61
C TRP A 27 -5.77 -8.54 11.60
N ASP A 28 -6.90 -8.87 12.19
CA ASP A 28 -7.05 -9.95 13.19
C ASP A 28 -7.61 -11.26 12.61
N GLY A 29 -7.81 -11.34 11.31
CA GLY A 29 -8.47 -12.45 10.61
C GLY A 29 -9.91 -12.14 10.21
N ARG A 30 -10.53 -11.11 10.78
CA ARG A 30 -11.92 -10.72 10.53
C ARG A 30 -12.09 -9.22 10.33
N THR A 31 -11.39 -8.43 11.13
CA THR A 31 -11.53 -6.96 11.17
C THR A 31 -10.25 -6.29 10.70
N TYR A 32 -10.34 -5.45 9.71
CA TYR A 32 -9.30 -4.50 9.36
C TYR A 32 -9.47 -3.23 10.19
N ARG A 33 -8.40 -2.81 10.89
CA ARG A 33 -8.38 -1.60 11.73
C ARG A 33 -7.25 -0.68 11.32
N ARG A 34 -7.52 0.62 11.37
CA ARG A 34 -6.53 1.64 11.12
C ARG A 34 -6.94 2.96 11.75
N ALA A 35 -5.98 3.69 12.33
CA ALA A 35 -6.19 5.08 12.69
C ALA A 35 -5.80 5.99 11.51
N LEU A 36 -6.60 7.03 11.25
CA LEU A 36 -6.37 8.05 10.24
C LEU A 36 -6.31 9.42 10.90
N ALA A 37 -5.28 10.21 10.58
CA ALA A 37 -5.24 11.63 10.89
C ALA A 37 -5.92 12.39 9.75
N LEU A 38 -7.02 13.07 10.05
CA LEU A 38 -7.80 13.92 9.15
C LEU A 38 -7.79 15.37 9.64
N GLU A 39 -8.29 16.32 8.84
CA GLU A 39 -8.34 17.74 9.23
C GLU A 39 -9.15 17.99 10.52
N GLY A 40 -10.18 17.18 10.78
CA GLY A 40 -11.01 17.26 11.99
C GLY A 40 -10.44 16.51 13.20
N GLY A 41 -9.29 15.86 13.11
CA GLY A 41 -8.71 15.07 14.19
C GLY A 41 -8.34 13.65 13.78
N THR A 42 -8.09 12.81 14.77
CA THR A 42 -7.77 11.40 14.54
C THR A 42 -9.00 10.53 14.74
N ILE A 43 -9.27 9.68 13.78
CA ILE A 43 -10.33 8.67 13.86
C ILE A 43 -9.73 7.27 13.75
N GLU A 44 -10.32 6.31 14.41
CA GLU A 44 -10.10 4.89 14.17
C GLU A 44 -11.22 4.36 13.29
N LEU A 45 -10.87 3.62 12.27
CA LEU A 45 -11.80 2.86 11.45
C LEU A 45 -11.62 1.37 11.67
N ALA A 46 -12.72 0.65 11.79
CA ALA A 46 -12.79 -0.80 11.82
C ALA A 46 -13.74 -1.28 10.71
N ALA A 47 -13.25 -2.11 9.82
CA ALA A 47 -14.03 -2.63 8.69
C ALA A 47 -14.12 -4.15 8.76
N VAL A 48 -15.34 -4.68 8.61
CA VAL A 48 -15.66 -6.10 8.55
C VAL A 48 -16.44 -6.36 7.28
N GLN A 49 -16.07 -7.38 6.52
CA GLN A 49 -16.84 -7.81 5.37
C GLN A 49 -18.00 -8.71 5.82
N ALA A 50 -19.22 -8.41 5.34
CA ALA A 50 -20.36 -9.29 5.56
C ALA A 50 -20.17 -10.61 4.79
N GLU A 51 -20.53 -11.71 5.46
CA GLU A 51 -20.54 -13.02 4.82
C GLU A 51 -21.65 -13.08 3.78
N THR A 52 -21.34 -13.60 2.60
CA THR A 52 -22.29 -13.92 1.51
C THR A 52 -23.24 -12.80 1.05
N SER A 53 -22.78 -11.93 0.20
CA SER A 53 -23.65 -11.10 -0.64
C SER A 53 -23.18 -11.14 -2.10
N ALA A 54 -24.11 -11.14 -3.05
CA ALA A 54 -23.79 -10.97 -4.48
C ALA A 54 -23.04 -9.66 -4.72
N THR A 55 -23.32 -8.64 -3.90
CA THR A 55 -22.60 -7.39 -3.84
C THR A 55 -21.83 -7.37 -2.50
N PRO A 56 -20.47 -7.38 -2.53
CA PRO A 56 -19.69 -7.36 -1.31
C PRO A 56 -19.95 -6.08 -0.50
N GLN A 57 -20.28 -6.23 0.78
CA GLN A 57 -20.56 -5.12 1.68
C GLN A 57 -19.61 -5.11 2.86
N LEU A 58 -19.21 -3.93 3.27
CA LEU A 58 -18.42 -3.68 4.46
C LEU A 58 -19.25 -2.93 5.50
N THR A 59 -19.31 -3.48 6.70
CA THR A 59 -19.71 -2.73 7.91
C THR A 59 -18.48 -1.99 8.39
N VAL A 60 -18.58 -0.67 8.48
CA VAL A 60 -17.50 0.21 8.92
C VAL A 60 -17.92 0.92 10.19
N THR A 61 -17.15 0.77 11.23
CA THR A 61 -17.29 1.51 12.49
C THR A 61 -16.22 2.58 12.53
N LEU A 62 -16.62 3.81 12.83
CA LEU A 62 -15.73 4.95 13.07
C LEU A 62 -15.76 5.31 14.54
N THR A 63 -14.61 5.51 15.15
CA THR A 63 -14.45 5.95 16.53
C THR A 63 -13.53 7.16 16.56
N GLY A 64 -13.95 8.25 17.22
CA GLY A 64 -13.17 9.49 17.31
C GLY A 64 -13.90 10.55 18.10
N SER A 65 -13.18 11.61 18.46
CA SER A 65 -13.74 12.69 19.29
C SER A 65 -14.65 13.67 18.54
N GLN A 66 -14.50 13.74 17.21
CA GLN A 66 -15.29 14.61 16.34
C GLN A 66 -15.70 13.81 15.10
N LEU A 67 -16.91 13.26 15.12
CA LEU A 67 -17.52 12.54 14.01
C LEU A 67 -18.65 13.41 13.44
N ASP A 68 -18.27 14.40 12.64
CA ASP A 68 -19.18 15.15 11.81
C ASP A 68 -19.28 14.55 10.40
N HIS A 69 -20.20 15.03 9.61
CA HIS A 69 -20.45 14.55 8.24
C HIS A 69 -19.19 14.67 7.36
N GLN A 70 -18.40 15.74 7.50
CA GLN A 70 -17.18 15.93 6.72
C GLN A 70 -16.11 14.89 7.08
N THR A 71 -15.93 14.61 8.35
CA THR A 71 -15.02 13.58 8.86
C THR A 71 -15.44 12.19 8.40
N GLU A 72 -16.75 11.87 8.42
CA GLU A 72 -17.27 10.60 7.91
C GLU A 72 -17.04 10.43 6.41
N GLU A 73 -17.26 11.48 5.60
CA GLU A 73 -16.99 11.44 4.17
C GLU A 73 -15.50 11.26 3.87
N ALA A 74 -14.63 12.00 4.57
CA ALA A 74 -13.18 11.87 4.43
C ALA A 74 -12.71 10.46 4.82
N ALA A 75 -13.22 9.89 5.89
CA ALA A 75 -12.94 8.52 6.31
C ALA A 75 -13.40 7.49 5.26
N ARG A 76 -14.60 7.69 4.72
CA ARG A 76 -15.16 6.84 3.65
C ARG A 76 -14.30 6.88 2.40
N ALA A 77 -13.90 8.05 1.95
CA ALA A 77 -13.03 8.23 0.79
C ALA A 77 -11.65 7.60 1.02
N ALA A 78 -11.06 7.81 2.21
CA ALA A 78 -9.78 7.20 2.56
C ALA A 78 -9.86 5.66 2.57
N LEU A 79 -10.93 5.08 3.12
CA LEU A 79 -11.13 3.63 3.16
C LEU A 79 -11.38 3.06 1.75
N ALA A 80 -12.18 3.73 0.92
CA ALA A 80 -12.41 3.33 -0.47
C ALA A 80 -11.10 3.31 -1.26
N ARG A 81 -10.25 4.32 -1.07
CA ARG A 81 -8.89 4.39 -1.65
C ARG A 81 -7.98 3.27 -1.13
N LEU A 82 -7.91 3.08 0.20
CA LEU A 82 -7.10 2.06 0.85
C LEU A 82 -7.41 0.65 0.34
N LEU A 83 -8.69 0.33 0.27
CA LEU A 83 -9.17 -1.01 -0.06
C LEU A 83 -9.50 -1.21 -1.55
N GLY A 84 -9.43 -0.15 -2.37
CA GLY A 84 -9.73 -0.21 -3.80
C GLY A 84 -11.18 -0.59 -4.10
N LEU A 85 -12.14 -0.16 -3.26
CA LEU A 85 -13.53 -0.63 -3.30
C LEU A 85 -14.22 -0.36 -4.64
N GLU A 86 -13.87 0.74 -5.30
CA GLU A 86 -14.47 1.20 -6.57
C GLU A 86 -13.76 0.67 -7.82
N LEU A 87 -12.74 -0.17 -7.65
CA LEU A 87 -11.93 -0.65 -8.76
C LEU A 87 -12.62 -1.79 -9.48
N ASP A 88 -12.94 -1.61 -10.77
CA ASP A 88 -13.42 -2.70 -11.64
C ASP A 88 -12.24 -3.52 -12.18
N LEU A 89 -12.20 -4.81 -11.83
CA LEU A 89 -11.21 -5.77 -12.28
C LEU A 89 -11.71 -6.73 -13.37
N SER A 90 -12.89 -6.49 -13.95
CA SER A 90 -13.50 -7.35 -14.96
C SER A 90 -12.58 -7.56 -16.18
N ALA A 91 -11.89 -6.50 -16.62
CA ALA A 91 -10.94 -6.58 -17.72
C ALA A 91 -9.72 -7.45 -17.38
N PHE A 92 -9.20 -7.33 -16.16
CA PHE A 92 -8.11 -8.18 -15.67
C PHE A 92 -8.53 -9.65 -15.65
N TYR A 93 -9.70 -9.98 -15.11
CA TYR A 93 -10.15 -11.38 -15.05
C TYR A 93 -10.43 -11.95 -16.43
N ARG A 94 -10.92 -11.14 -17.39
CA ARG A 94 -11.06 -11.58 -18.80
C ARG A 94 -9.69 -11.90 -19.41
N HIS A 95 -8.71 -11.01 -19.21
CA HIS A 95 -7.34 -11.24 -19.66
C HIS A 95 -6.73 -12.50 -19.05
N ALA A 96 -6.84 -12.66 -17.73
CA ALA A 96 -6.30 -13.81 -16.99
C ALA A 96 -6.90 -15.16 -17.42
N LYS A 97 -8.16 -15.20 -17.87
CA LYS A 97 -8.77 -16.43 -18.41
C LYS A 97 -8.02 -16.99 -19.64
N GLY A 98 -7.47 -16.09 -20.47
CA GLY A 98 -6.74 -16.45 -21.68
C GLY A 98 -5.26 -16.78 -21.44
N ASP A 99 -4.70 -16.44 -20.30
CA ASP A 99 -3.28 -16.60 -19.99
C ASP A 99 -3.04 -17.81 -19.07
N PRO A 100 -2.21 -18.79 -19.49
CA PRO A 100 -1.95 -20.00 -18.71
C PRO A 100 -1.31 -19.72 -17.35
N HIS A 101 -0.43 -18.71 -17.24
CA HIS A 101 0.25 -18.35 -16.01
C HIS A 101 -0.69 -17.61 -15.06
N LEU A 102 -1.44 -16.62 -15.55
CA LEU A 102 -2.31 -15.78 -14.71
C LEU A 102 -3.56 -16.50 -14.23
N ARG A 103 -4.11 -17.45 -15.02
CA ARG A 103 -5.38 -18.11 -14.72
C ARG A 103 -5.43 -18.70 -13.32
N SER A 104 -4.43 -19.49 -12.94
CA SER A 104 -4.36 -20.13 -11.62
C SER A 104 -4.20 -19.10 -10.51
N LEU A 105 -3.30 -18.14 -10.71
CA LEU A 105 -3.00 -17.09 -9.74
C LEU A 105 -4.22 -16.17 -9.49
N ALA A 106 -4.89 -15.72 -10.56
CA ALA A 106 -6.07 -14.88 -10.49
C ALA A 106 -7.28 -15.62 -9.89
N ARG A 107 -7.38 -16.94 -10.08
CA ARG A 107 -8.43 -17.75 -9.42
C ARG A 107 -8.17 -17.89 -7.93
N ARG A 108 -6.94 -18.23 -7.53
CA ARG A 108 -6.56 -18.41 -6.12
C ARG A 108 -6.83 -17.14 -5.29
N PHE A 109 -6.51 -15.99 -5.82
CA PHE A 109 -6.68 -14.71 -5.11
C PHE A 109 -7.82 -13.86 -5.70
N ARG A 110 -8.88 -14.53 -6.17
CA ARG A 110 -10.06 -13.83 -6.70
C ARG A 110 -10.68 -12.95 -5.62
N GLY A 111 -10.89 -11.68 -5.95
CA GLY A 111 -11.42 -10.69 -5.01
C GLY A 111 -10.36 -9.81 -4.35
N LEU A 112 -9.05 -10.09 -4.56
CA LEU A 112 -8.03 -9.12 -4.20
C LEU A 112 -8.27 -7.81 -4.95
N LYS A 113 -8.39 -6.71 -4.23
CA LYS A 113 -8.24 -5.36 -4.77
C LYS A 113 -6.85 -4.85 -4.42
N PRO A 114 -6.10 -4.28 -5.38
CA PRO A 114 -4.81 -3.65 -5.13
C PRO A 114 -4.94 -2.51 -4.13
N PRO A 115 -4.41 -2.64 -2.91
CA PRO A 115 -4.54 -1.58 -1.94
C PRO A 115 -3.60 -0.42 -2.25
N ARG A 116 -4.05 0.80 -1.91
CA ARG A 116 -3.26 2.03 -2.01
C ARG A 116 -2.98 2.59 -0.62
N PHE A 117 -1.94 3.42 -0.49
CA PHE A 117 -1.78 4.21 0.71
C PHE A 117 -2.79 5.37 0.75
N PRO A 118 -3.18 5.84 1.95
CA PRO A 118 -4.12 6.95 2.07
C PRO A 118 -3.61 8.22 1.38
N THR A 119 -2.31 8.48 1.51
CA THR A 119 -1.64 9.64 0.94
C THR A 119 -0.36 9.25 0.20
N LEU A 120 0.04 10.05 -0.78
CA LEU A 120 1.34 9.89 -1.45
C LEU A 120 2.51 10.10 -0.47
N PHE A 121 2.35 10.97 0.53
CA PHE A 121 3.35 11.16 1.58
C PHE A 121 3.63 9.86 2.34
N GLU A 122 2.59 9.21 2.85
CA GLU A 122 2.75 7.94 3.57
C GLU A 122 3.36 6.85 2.67
N CYS A 123 2.94 6.79 1.41
CA CYS A 123 3.52 5.87 0.43
C CYS A 123 5.03 6.06 0.27
N LEU A 124 5.48 7.32 0.12
CA LEU A 124 6.89 7.65 -0.05
C LEU A 124 7.70 7.36 1.22
N VAL A 125 7.19 7.72 2.41
CA VAL A 125 7.84 7.40 3.69
C VAL A 125 7.94 5.89 3.88
N ASN A 126 6.88 5.14 3.55
CA ASN A 126 6.89 3.68 3.60
C ASN A 126 7.95 3.09 2.66
N ALA A 127 8.03 3.56 1.43
CA ALA A 127 9.04 3.12 0.48
C ALA A 127 10.45 3.45 0.96
N ILE A 128 10.72 4.70 1.40
CA ILE A 128 12.03 5.12 1.92
C ILE A 128 12.44 4.27 3.14
N ALA A 129 11.52 4.02 4.07
CA ALA A 129 11.79 3.17 5.24
C ALA A 129 12.25 1.76 4.84
N CYS A 130 11.60 1.18 3.81
CA CYS A 130 11.85 -0.19 3.36
C CYS A 130 13.05 -0.35 2.41
N GLN A 131 13.65 0.74 1.87
CA GLN A 131 14.82 0.64 0.97
C GLN A 131 15.96 -0.18 1.59
N GLN A 132 16.52 -1.12 0.82
CA GLN A 132 17.68 -1.92 1.19
C GLN A 132 17.55 -2.66 2.54
N LEU A 133 16.35 -2.95 2.97
CA LEU A 133 16.03 -3.68 4.21
C LEU A 133 15.05 -4.81 3.91
N THR A 134 15.00 -5.77 4.84
CA THR A 134 13.88 -6.73 4.84
C THR A 134 12.59 -6.01 5.19
N ILE A 135 11.45 -6.51 4.71
CA ILE A 135 10.14 -5.95 5.02
C ILE A 135 9.90 -5.90 6.55
N THR A 136 10.42 -6.86 7.28
CA THR A 136 10.35 -6.92 8.76
C THR A 136 10.98 -5.70 9.40
N VAL A 137 12.19 -5.34 8.98
CA VAL A 137 12.89 -4.16 9.53
C VAL A 137 12.19 -2.88 9.10
N GLY A 138 11.75 -2.80 7.84
CA GLY A 138 11.00 -1.64 7.34
C GLY A 138 9.73 -1.38 8.13
N ILE A 139 8.91 -2.41 8.37
CA ILE A 139 7.67 -2.29 9.16
C ILE A 139 7.97 -1.86 10.61
N ARG A 140 9.00 -2.41 11.24
CA ARG A 140 9.39 -1.98 12.60
C ARG A 140 9.80 -0.51 12.66
N LEU A 141 10.49 0.00 11.64
CA LEU A 141 10.81 1.43 11.58
C LEU A 141 9.54 2.29 11.44
N LEU A 142 8.59 1.87 10.62
CA LEU A 142 7.31 2.55 10.44
C LEU A 142 6.45 2.53 11.71
N ASN A 143 6.43 1.40 12.42
CA ASN A 143 5.75 1.30 13.72
C ASN A 143 6.33 2.29 14.73
N ARG A 144 7.67 2.35 14.87
CA ARG A 144 8.36 3.31 15.76
C ARG A 144 8.08 4.76 15.35
N LEU A 145 8.03 5.03 14.04
CA LEU A 145 7.70 6.36 13.53
C LEU A 145 6.26 6.75 13.91
N ALA A 146 5.30 5.86 13.71
CA ALA A 146 3.91 6.08 14.11
C ALA A 146 3.75 6.22 15.62
N GLU A 147 4.46 5.41 16.40
CA GLU A 147 4.45 5.49 17.87
C GLU A 147 5.02 6.81 18.38
N ALA A 148 6.13 7.28 17.81
CA ALA A 148 6.82 8.49 18.28
C ALA A 148 6.12 9.78 17.84
N TYR A 149 5.59 9.83 16.62
CA TYR A 149 5.11 11.07 15.98
C TYR A 149 3.67 10.99 15.46
N GLY A 150 3.06 9.82 15.45
CA GLY A 150 1.66 9.67 15.06
C GLY A 150 0.71 10.16 16.14
N THR A 151 -0.47 10.62 15.75
CA THR A 151 -1.51 11.05 16.67
C THR A 151 -2.24 9.84 17.24
N ALA A 152 -2.38 9.76 18.57
CA ALA A 152 -3.11 8.69 19.22
C ALA A 152 -4.61 8.78 18.90
N SER A 153 -5.25 7.64 18.64
CA SER A 153 -6.69 7.49 18.72
C SER A 153 -7.10 7.08 20.15
N GLY A 154 -8.38 7.22 20.47
CA GLY A 154 -8.87 6.95 21.83
C GLY A 154 -8.67 5.51 22.34
N GLU A 155 -8.41 4.53 21.46
CA GLU A 155 -8.27 3.11 21.80
C GLU A 155 -6.81 2.59 21.75
N GLY A 156 -5.83 3.51 21.77
CA GLY A 156 -4.41 3.14 21.82
C GLY A 156 -3.76 2.87 20.46
N THR A 157 -4.51 2.90 19.36
CA THR A 157 -3.95 2.92 18.01
C THR A 157 -3.38 4.30 17.69
N ARG A 158 -2.44 4.35 16.74
CA ARG A 158 -1.85 5.61 16.29
C ARG A 158 -1.99 5.76 14.78
N ALA A 159 -2.44 6.94 14.37
CA ALA A 159 -2.41 7.31 12.97
C ALA A 159 -0.97 7.47 12.50
N PHE A 160 -0.72 7.20 11.23
CA PHE A 160 0.56 7.51 10.61
C PHE A 160 0.80 9.04 10.66
N PRO A 161 2.05 9.51 10.93
CA PRO A 161 2.33 10.93 11.06
C PRO A 161 1.96 11.73 9.81
N LEU A 162 1.40 12.91 10.01
CA LEU A 162 1.22 13.90 8.95
C LEU A 162 2.54 14.63 8.63
N PRO A 163 2.68 15.22 7.44
CA PRO A 163 3.86 16.01 7.09
C PRO A 163 4.22 17.06 8.13
N ALA A 164 3.23 17.80 8.64
CA ALA A 164 3.44 18.85 9.63
C ALA A 164 4.09 18.37 10.94
N GLN A 165 3.88 17.11 11.32
CA GLN A 165 4.47 16.51 12.53
C GLN A 165 5.96 16.16 12.36
N LEU A 166 6.45 16.04 11.13
CA LEU A 166 7.82 15.67 10.82
C LEU A 166 8.65 16.84 10.22
N ALA A 167 8.00 17.85 9.66
CA ALA A 167 8.63 18.91 8.90
C ALA A 167 9.66 19.76 9.70
N GLY A 168 9.40 19.93 11.00
CA GLY A 168 10.25 20.72 11.89
C GLY A 168 11.31 19.90 12.65
N LEU A 169 11.38 18.60 12.43
CA LEU A 169 12.29 17.74 13.18
C LEU A 169 13.73 17.85 12.65
N ALA A 170 14.69 17.74 13.56
CA ALA A 170 16.05 17.43 13.17
C ALA A 170 16.14 15.96 12.71
N PRO A 171 16.90 15.63 11.64
CA PRO A 171 17.03 14.25 11.15
C PRO A 171 17.50 13.25 12.23
N GLU A 172 18.24 13.73 13.22
CA GLU A 172 18.74 12.95 14.36
C GLU A 172 17.59 12.33 15.19
N ALA A 173 16.44 12.98 15.22
CA ALA A 173 15.24 12.46 15.89
C ALA A 173 14.76 11.15 15.26
N LEU A 174 14.83 11.03 13.92
CA LEU A 174 14.49 9.80 13.23
C LEU A 174 15.64 8.77 13.30
N ASN A 175 16.90 9.23 13.40
CA ASN A 175 18.03 8.33 13.61
C ASN A 175 17.89 7.56 14.92
N SER A 176 17.40 8.19 16.00
CA SER A 176 17.15 7.54 17.29
C SER A 176 16.10 6.41 17.20
N LEU A 177 15.21 6.46 16.21
CA LEU A 177 14.25 5.39 15.91
C LEU A 177 14.85 4.24 15.09
N GLY A 178 16.11 4.38 14.61
CA GLY A 178 16.83 3.39 13.82
C GLY A 178 16.86 3.66 12.31
N PHE A 179 16.36 4.80 11.85
CA PHE A 179 16.53 5.20 10.43
C PHE A 179 17.99 5.57 10.16
N SER A 180 18.51 5.23 8.98
CA SER A 180 19.83 5.74 8.56
C SER A 180 19.78 7.26 8.36
N ARG A 181 20.92 7.93 8.45
CA ARG A 181 21.04 9.39 8.25
C ARG A 181 20.40 9.85 6.93
N THR A 182 20.64 9.11 5.85
CA THR A 182 20.07 9.43 4.54
C THR A 182 18.55 9.32 4.55
N LYS A 183 17.97 8.24 5.07
CA LYS A 183 16.51 8.04 5.16
C LYS A 183 15.85 9.09 6.05
N ALA A 184 16.42 9.33 7.23
CA ALA A 184 15.93 10.34 8.17
C ALA A 184 15.85 11.72 7.50
N ARG A 185 16.94 12.15 6.86
CA ARG A 185 16.97 13.40 6.13
C ARG A 185 15.98 13.46 5.00
N SER A 186 15.85 12.39 4.21
CA SER A 186 14.88 12.33 3.09
C SER A 186 13.45 12.46 3.56
N ILE A 187 13.08 11.82 4.69
CA ILE A 187 11.73 11.90 5.25
C ILE A 187 11.41 13.29 5.77
N VAL A 188 12.35 13.90 6.52
CA VAL A 188 12.16 15.25 7.07
C VAL A 188 12.08 16.29 5.93
N GLU A 189 12.97 16.23 4.94
CA GLU A 189 12.93 17.14 3.78
C GLU A 189 11.66 16.97 2.95
N LEU A 190 11.16 15.75 2.75
CA LEU A 190 9.87 15.50 2.09
C LEU A 190 8.72 16.15 2.86
N ALA A 191 8.68 15.94 4.18
CA ALA A 191 7.67 16.53 5.05
C ALA A 191 7.71 18.06 5.03
N ALA A 192 8.91 18.64 5.14
CA ALA A 192 9.11 20.09 5.05
C ALA A 192 8.69 20.67 3.69
N GLY A 193 9.04 19.98 2.59
CA GLY A 193 8.65 20.38 1.24
C GLY A 193 7.14 20.42 1.04
N ILE A 194 6.41 19.44 1.58
CA ILE A 194 4.94 19.42 1.53
C ILE A 194 4.36 20.56 2.38
N THR A 195 4.85 20.72 3.61
CA THR A 195 4.34 21.75 4.54
C THR A 195 4.62 23.16 4.03
N ALA A 196 5.75 23.37 3.37
CA ALA A 196 6.11 24.64 2.75
C ALA A 196 5.47 24.88 1.36
N GLY A 197 4.74 23.90 0.82
CA GLY A 197 4.12 24.00 -0.52
C GLY A 197 5.11 23.91 -1.69
N THR A 198 6.38 23.54 -1.45
CA THR A 198 7.39 23.36 -2.52
C THR A 198 7.27 22.01 -3.23
N PHE A 199 6.59 21.07 -2.62
CA PHE A 199 6.16 19.80 -3.22
C PHE A 199 4.67 19.57 -2.91
N ASP A 200 3.87 19.52 -3.98
CA ASP A 200 2.43 19.25 -3.89
C ASP A 200 2.13 17.80 -4.35
N PRO A 201 1.79 16.90 -3.40
CA PRO A 201 1.39 15.53 -3.72
C PRO A 201 0.16 15.44 -4.63
N ALA A 202 -0.80 16.37 -4.50
CA ALA A 202 -2.03 16.36 -5.30
C ALA A 202 -1.72 16.73 -6.76
N ALA A 203 -0.81 17.67 -7.01
CA ALA A 203 -0.36 17.98 -8.34
C ALA A 203 0.30 16.78 -9.03
N VAL A 204 1.06 15.95 -8.29
CA VAL A 204 1.68 14.73 -8.86
C VAL A 204 0.63 13.72 -9.29
N GLU A 205 -0.51 13.61 -8.60
CA GLU A 205 -1.59 12.69 -8.96
C GLU A 205 -2.21 13.00 -10.34
N THR A 206 -2.17 14.26 -10.76
CA THR A 206 -2.73 14.72 -12.07
C THR A 206 -1.78 14.54 -13.25
N LEU A 207 -0.49 14.28 -13.00
CA LEU A 207 0.52 14.11 -14.05
C LEU A 207 0.39 12.76 -14.76
N ASP A 208 0.85 12.70 -16.00
CA ASP A 208 1.11 11.42 -16.66
C ASP A 208 2.26 10.65 -15.97
N ASP A 209 2.46 9.39 -16.33
CA ASP A 209 3.45 8.54 -15.66
C ASP A 209 4.87 9.06 -15.78
N ARG A 210 5.25 9.58 -16.95
CA ARG A 210 6.59 10.10 -17.22
C ARG A 210 6.87 11.33 -16.38
N ALA A 211 5.92 12.26 -16.36
CA ALA A 211 6.03 13.50 -15.58
C ALA A 211 5.98 13.20 -14.07
N ALA A 212 5.09 12.30 -13.62
CA ALA A 212 5.01 11.89 -12.22
C ALA A 212 6.30 11.19 -11.76
N LEU A 213 6.83 10.26 -12.55
CA LEU A 213 8.12 9.60 -12.27
C LEU A 213 9.24 10.63 -12.14
N ALA A 214 9.34 11.55 -13.10
CA ALA A 214 10.37 12.60 -13.09
C ALA A 214 10.21 13.56 -11.89
N ALA A 215 8.97 13.92 -11.52
CA ALA A 215 8.70 14.76 -10.36
C ALA A 215 9.11 14.07 -9.06
N LEU A 216 8.76 12.80 -8.89
CA LEU A 216 9.11 11.99 -7.71
C LEU A 216 10.62 11.80 -7.60
N MET A 217 11.32 11.52 -8.69
CA MET A 217 12.77 11.30 -8.69
C MET A 217 13.60 12.55 -8.38
N ARG A 218 13.00 13.76 -8.38
CA ARG A 218 13.68 14.98 -7.89
C ARG A 218 13.76 15.05 -6.36
N LEU A 219 12.92 14.28 -5.67
CA LEU A 219 12.94 14.22 -4.21
C LEU A 219 14.18 13.48 -3.70
N ARG A 220 14.79 13.99 -2.63
CA ARG A 220 15.93 13.32 -2.00
C ARG A 220 15.56 11.90 -1.58
N GLY A 221 16.41 10.94 -1.89
CA GLY A 221 16.25 9.54 -1.52
C GLY A 221 15.19 8.78 -2.34
N VAL A 222 14.61 9.41 -3.36
CA VAL A 222 13.66 8.77 -4.27
C VAL A 222 14.38 8.40 -5.57
N GLY A 223 14.70 7.12 -5.70
CA GLY A 223 15.20 6.53 -6.96
C GLY A 223 14.06 5.91 -7.77
N ARG A 224 14.40 5.29 -8.91
CA ARG A 224 13.43 4.66 -9.82
C ARG A 224 12.49 3.69 -9.08
N TRP A 225 13.03 2.76 -8.29
CA TRP A 225 12.21 1.82 -7.54
C TRP A 225 11.17 2.50 -6.65
N THR A 226 11.59 3.52 -5.87
CA THR A 226 10.69 4.25 -4.98
C THR A 226 9.62 5.00 -5.76
N ALA A 227 9.99 5.61 -6.89
CA ALA A 227 9.05 6.32 -7.74
C ALA A 227 8.04 5.36 -8.40
N GLU A 228 8.47 4.22 -8.97
CA GLU A 228 7.58 3.20 -9.52
C GLU A 228 6.66 2.58 -8.44
N TYR A 229 7.20 2.33 -7.25
CA TYR A 229 6.40 1.88 -6.11
C TYR A 229 5.32 2.91 -5.73
N ALA A 230 5.67 4.21 -5.76
CA ALA A 230 4.72 5.30 -5.51
C ALA A 230 3.68 5.41 -6.63
N LEU A 231 4.06 5.24 -7.91
CA LEU A 231 3.11 5.15 -9.03
C LEU A 231 2.10 4.03 -8.78
N LEU A 232 2.56 2.84 -8.40
CA LEU A 232 1.69 1.68 -8.18
C LEU A 232 0.85 1.83 -6.91
N ARG A 233 1.48 2.04 -5.74
CA ARG A 233 0.81 1.94 -4.44
C ARG A 233 0.31 3.29 -3.89
N GLY A 234 0.85 4.39 -4.36
CA GLY A 234 0.40 5.74 -4.04
C GLY A 234 -0.64 6.24 -5.03
N LEU A 235 -0.34 6.19 -6.34
CA LEU A 235 -1.20 6.73 -7.38
C LEU A 235 -2.15 5.71 -8.01
N GLY A 236 -1.98 4.40 -7.75
CA GLY A 236 -2.86 3.35 -8.27
C GLY A 236 -2.64 3.03 -9.75
N ARG A 237 -1.43 3.27 -10.29
CA ARG A 237 -1.08 2.99 -11.68
C ARG A 237 -0.85 1.48 -11.90
N LEU A 238 -1.92 0.72 -12.13
CA LEU A 238 -1.91 -0.75 -12.13
C LEU A 238 -1.16 -1.40 -13.31
N HIS A 239 -0.74 -0.63 -14.27
CA HIS A 239 0.15 -1.08 -15.34
C HIS A 239 1.63 -1.03 -14.96
N VAL A 240 1.98 -0.40 -13.84
CA VAL A 240 3.36 -0.29 -13.35
C VAL A 240 3.71 -1.51 -12.51
N PHE A 241 4.81 -2.19 -12.86
CA PHE A 241 5.47 -3.19 -12.03
C PHE A 241 6.83 -2.63 -11.61
N PRO A 242 7.08 -2.38 -10.31
CA PRO A 242 8.37 -1.85 -9.86
C PRO A 242 9.51 -2.83 -10.15
N GLY A 243 10.18 -2.64 -11.29
CA GLY A 243 11.13 -3.61 -11.83
C GLY A 243 12.40 -3.80 -11.02
N ASP A 244 12.76 -2.83 -10.18
CA ASP A 244 13.90 -2.90 -9.25
C ASP A 244 13.51 -3.41 -7.86
N ASP A 245 12.25 -3.80 -7.62
CA ASP A 245 11.83 -4.44 -6.38
C ASP A 245 12.40 -5.87 -6.30
N VAL A 246 13.41 -6.06 -5.45
CA VAL A 246 14.12 -7.34 -5.32
C VAL A 246 13.17 -8.46 -4.92
N GLY A 247 12.24 -8.20 -3.99
CA GLY A 247 11.25 -9.17 -3.54
C GLY A 247 10.31 -9.57 -4.67
N ALA A 248 9.77 -8.58 -5.38
CA ALA A 248 8.87 -8.81 -6.49
C ALA A 248 9.56 -9.50 -7.68
N ARG A 249 10.80 -9.12 -8.00
CA ARG A 249 11.63 -9.80 -9.01
C ARG A 249 11.82 -11.29 -8.70
N ASN A 250 12.19 -11.57 -7.46
CA ASN A 250 12.44 -12.97 -7.02
C ASN A 250 11.14 -13.78 -7.06
N ASN A 251 10.01 -13.20 -6.67
CA ASN A 251 8.70 -13.84 -6.75
C ASN A 251 8.30 -14.08 -8.20
N LEU A 252 8.52 -13.10 -9.09
CA LEU A 252 8.24 -13.22 -10.52
C LEU A 252 9.10 -14.31 -11.17
N ALA A 253 10.41 -14.32 -10.91
CA ALA A 253 11.33 -15.32 -11.45
C ALA A 253 10.94 -16.72 -11.01
N ARG A 254 10.62 -16.92 -9.72
CA ARG A 254 10.17 -18.21 -9.17
C ARG A 254 8.85 -18.66 -9.80
N TRP A 255 7.89 -17.76 -9.93
CA TRP A 255 6.58 -18.09 -10.50
C TRP A 255 6.65 -18.45 -11.98
N LEU A 256 7.60 -17.87 -12.74
CA LEU A 256 7.85 -18.19 -14.14
C LEU A 256 8.84 -19.34 -14.34
N ASP A 257 9.25 -20.03 -13.28
CA ASP A 257 10.28 -21.09 -13.31
C ASP A 257 11.56 -20.66 -14.04
N ARG A 258 11.97 -19.40 -13.85
CA ARG A 258 13.18 -18.86 -14.48
C ARG A 258 14.42 -19.25 -13.68
N ARG A 259 15.45 -19.72 -14.41
CA ARG A 259 16.78 -19.97 -13.84
C ARG A 259 17.53 -18.64 -13.74
N GLY A 260 17.85 -18.22 -12.51
CA GLY A 260 18.63 -17.03 -12.23
C GLY A 260 17.79 -15.76 -12.02
N PRO A 261 18.44 -14.69 -11.50
CA PRO A 261 17.77 -13.43 -11.19
C PRO A 261 17.41 -12.66 -12.47
N LEU A 262 16.25 -12.03 -12.48
CA LEU A 262 15.88 -11.06 -13.50
C LEU A 262 16.53 -9.71 -13.17
N ASP A 263 17.07 -9.03 -14.19
CA ASP A 263 17.37 -7.60 -14.09
C ASP A 263 16.13 -6.77 -14.40
N TYR A 264 16.25 -5.44 -14.37
CA TYR A 264 15.13 -4.54 -14.67
C TYR A 264 14.54 -4.81 -16.06
N GLY A 265 15.37 -4.91 -17.08
CA GLY A 265 14.94 -5.17 -18.45
C GLY A 265 14.24 -6.53 -18.60
N GLY A 266 14.77 -7.56 -17.94
CA GLY A 266 14.17 -8.89 -17.89
C GLY A 266 12.79 -8.89 -17.21
N VAL A 267 12.60 -8.09 -16.14
CA VAL A 267 11.29 -7.92 -15.52
C VAL A 267 10.32 -7.25 -16.48
N GLN A 268 10.70 -6.12 -17.09
CA GLN A 268 9.83 -5.41 -18.03
C GLN A 268 9.44 -6.27 -19.23
N ALA A 269 10.37 -7.07 -19.77
CA ALA A 269 10.09 -8.00 -20.84
C ALA A 269 9.13 -9.12 -20.39
N ALA A 270 9.30 -9.64 -19.17
CA ALA A 270 8.48 -10.72 -18.64
C ALA A 270 7.04 -10.28 -18.38
N VAL A 271 6.82 -9.04 -17.88
CA VAL A 271 5.46 -8.54 -17.55
C VAL A 271 4.73 -7.92 -18.73
N ARG A 272 5.42 -7.67 -19.85
CA ARG A 272 4.84 -7.03 -21.05
C ARG A 272 3.57 -7.72 -21.58
N PRO A 273 3.44 -9.06 -21.60
CA PRO A 273 2.22 -9.73 -22.06
C PRO A 273 0.99 -9.40 -21.20
N TRP A 274 1.19 -8.95 -19.96
CA TRP A 274 0.11 -8.66 -19.01
C TRP A 274 -0.23 -7.17 -18.92
N HIS A 275 0.33 -6.34 -19.79
CA HIS A 275 -0.07 -4.93 -19.87
C HIS A 275 -1.57 -4.82 -20.25
N PRO A 276 -2.37 -3.94 -19.60
CA PRO A 276 -1.98 -2.94 -18.58
C PRO A 276 -2.13 -3.43 -17.12
N PHE A 277 -1.98 -4.71 -16.84
CA PHE A 277 -2.26 -5.33 -15.54
C PHE A 277 -1.00 -5.79 -14.77
N ALA A 278 0.18 -5.34 -15.17
CA ALA A 278 1.44 -5.77 -14.56
C ALA A 278 1.50 -5.52 -13.04
N GLY A 279 0.94 -4.40 -12.57
CA GLY A 279 0.83 -4.09 -11.14
C GLY A 279 -0.13 -5.02 -10.39
N LEU A 280 -1.18 -5.54 -11.05
CA LEU A 280 -2.01 -6.59 -10.47
C LEU A 280 -1.23 -7.88 -10.29
N VAL A 281 -0.38 -8.25 -11.26
CA VAL A 281 0.52 -9.40 -11.10
C VAL A 281 1.45 -9.22 -9.91
N TYR A 282 2.00 -8.01 -9.70
CA TYR A 282 2.80 -7.68 -8.52
C TYR A 282 2.07 -8.03 -7.22
N PHE A 283 0.82 -7.57 -7.06
CA PHE A 283 0.03 -7.83 -5.84
C PHE A 283 -0.34 -9.31 -5.68
N HIS A 284 -0.66 -10.00 -6.76
CA HIS A 284 -0.95 -11.44 -6.70
C HIS A 284 0.28 -12.24 -6.29
N LEU A 285 1.48 -11.89 -6.79
CA LEU A 285 2.73 -12.51 -6.38
C LEU A 285 3.11 -12.17 -4.94
N LEU A 286 2.78 -10.97 -4.46
CA LEU A 286 2.91 -10.62 -3.04
C LEU A 286 2.07 -11.56 -2.18
N LEU A 287 0.78 -11.76 -2.50
CA LEU A 287 -0.09 -12.69 -1.76
C LEU A 287 0.39 -14.13 -1.85
N ALA A 288 0.84 -14.59 -3.01
CA ALA A 288 1.40 -15.93 -3.17
C ALA A 288 2.62 -16.14 -2.25
N ASN A 289 3.47 -15.12 -2.11
CA ASN A 289 4.60 -15.18 -1.20
C ASN A 289 4.15 -15.14 0.28
N LEU A 290 3.14 -14.33 0.64
CA LEU A 290 2.59 -14.30 2.00
C LEU A 290 1.97 -15.66 2.37
N ALA A 291 1.21 -16.27 1.46
CA ALA A 291 0.63 -17.61 1.64
C ALA A 291 1.71 -18.68 1.84
N ALA A 292 2.76 -18.66 1.03
CA ALA A 292 3.88 -19.60 1.14
C ALA A 292 4.62 -19.52 2.50
N HIS A 293 4.49 -18.41 3.21
CA HIS A 293 5.07 -18.21 4.54
C HIS A 293 4.04 -18.30 5.68
N GLY A 294 2.83 -18.79 5.42
CA GLY A 294 1.78 -18.95 6.44
C GLY A 294 1.25 -17.62 7.00
N MET A 295 1.39 -16.53 6.24
CA MET A 295 0.93 -15.20 6.65
C MET A 295 -0.46 -14.83 6.11
N LEU A 296 -1.08 -15.71 5.33
CA LEU A 296 -2.48 -15.65 4.96
C LEU A 296 -3.23 -16.75 5.72
N THR A 297 -4.32 -16.40 6.39
CA THR A 297 -5.32 -17.37 6.81
C THR A 297 -6.04 -17.82 5.54
N GLU A 298 -5.77 -19.02 5.07
CA GLU A 298 -6.58 -19.63 4.02
C GLU A 298 -7.91 -20.03 4.67
N GLU A 299 -8.95 -19.24 4.47
CA GLU A 299 -10.29 -19.82 4.52
C GLU A 299 -10.37 -20.79 3.34
N ASP A 300 -10.77 -22.04 3.65
CA ASP A 300 -10.82 -23.17 2.73
C ASP A 300 -11.31 -22.77 1.32
N SER A 301 -10.44 -22.94 0.35
CA SER A 301 -10.77 -22.84 -1.08
C SER A 301 -11.52 -24.09 -1.52
N SER A 302 -12.62 -24.40 -0.85
CA SER A 302 -13.56 -25.47 -1.21
C SER A 302 -14.87 -24.85 -1.69
N VAL A 303 -14.90 -24.36 -2.94
CA VAL A 303 -16.05 -24.41 -3.85
C VAL A 303 -15.57 -24.45 -5.29
#